data_9a32426bfe3d21a72d8336fb9f2d236d
#
_entry.id   9a32426bfe3d21a72d8336fb9f2d236d
#
_cell.length_a   1.000
_cell.length_b   1.000
_cell.length_c   1.000
_cell.angle_alpha   90.00
_cell.angle_beta   90.00
_cell.angle_gamma   90.00
#
_symmetry.space_group_name_H-M   'P 1'
#
loop_
_entity.id
_entity.type
_entity.pdbx_description
1 polymer ?
#
loop_
_entity_poly.entity_id
_entity_poly.type
_entity_poly.pdbx_seq_one_letter_code
_entity_poly.pdbx_strand_id
1 'polypeptide(L)'
;MESGFHPIPPGKVAAIVTHLEMVAPPPARDATWPEGVTLRPVERPNADWYRDLFHRVGAQDWLWFSRLRMDDAALAAILHDPAVEVHAVERAGRAEGLLELDFRDDESCELAFFGLTPEVQGLGLGRAMMATAIARAFAKPIIRLHVHTCTFDSPVALPFYIRSGFRPIRREVEVVDDPRLDGTLPEEAAPHVPVIRG
;
A
#
# COMPACT_ATOMS: atom_id res chain seq x y z
N MET A 1 -13.02 -9.39 -21.36
CA MET A 1 -14.31 -9.34 -20.64
C MET A 1 -15.32 -8.71 -21.56
N GLU A 2 -16.46 -9.33 -21.74
CA GLU A 2 -17.55 -8.77 -22.56
C GLU A 2 -18.25 -7.63 -21.83
N SER A 3 -18.96 -6.78 -22.60
CA SER A 3 -19.78 -5.72 -21.99
C SER A 3 -20.98 -6.34 -21.26
N GLY A 4 -21.27 -5.86 -20.05
CA GLY A 4 -22.42 -6.33 -19.25
C GLY A 4 -22.11 -6.48 -17.77
N PHE A 5 -23.07 -7.05 -17.05
CA PHE A 5 -22.93 -7.39 -15.65
C PHE A 5 -22.27 -8.76 -15.49
N HIS A 6 -21.25 -8.83 -14.68
CA HIS A 6 -20.54 -10.07 -14.33
C HIS A 6 -20.79 -10.38 -12.87
N PRO A 7 -21.55 -11.44 -12.55
CA PRO A 7 -21.88 -11.76 -11.15
C PRO A 7 -20.65 -12.19 -10.37
N ILE A 8 -20.54 -11.69 -9.16
CA ILE A 8 -19.53 -12.12 -8.19
C ILE A 8 -20.19 -13.16 -7.29
N PRO A 9 -19.63 -14.37 -7.15
CA PRO A 9 -20.19 -15.39 -6.28
C PRO A 9 -20.27 -14.92 -4.82
N PRO A 10 -21.26 -15.36 -4.05
CA PRO A 10 -21.30 -15.15 -2.60
C PRO A 10 -19.99 -15.60 -1.94
N GLY A 11 -19.59 -14.92 -0.87
CA GLY A 11 -18.34 -15.17 -0.17
C GLY A 11 -17.11 -14.54 -0.83
N LYS A 12 -17.27 -13.83 -1.94
CA LYS A 12 -16.19 -13.14 -2.63
C LYS A 12 -16.43 -11.63 -2.71
N VAL A 13 -15.33 -10.90 -2.86
CA VAL A 13 -15.32 -9.48 -3.18
C VAL A 13 -14.57 -9.26 -4.50
N ALA A 14 -14.91 -8.20 -5.20
CA ALA A 14 -14.24 -7.82 -6.45
C ALA A 14 -13.84 -6.36 -6.45
N ALA A 15 -12.63 -6.08 -6.89
CA ALA A 15 -12.10 -4.74 -7.05
C ALA A 15 -11.66 -4.47 -8.49
N ILE A 16 -11.76 -3.22 -8.91
CA ILE A 16 -11.06 -2.74 -10.10
C ILE A 16 -9.68 -2.27 -9.67
N VAL A 17 -8.67 -2.99 -10.09
CA VAL A 17 -7.26 -2.65 -9.85
C VAL A 17 -6.76 -1.77 -10.98
N THR A 18 -6.13 -0.65 -10.64
CA THR A 18 -5.45 0.23 -11.58
C THR A 18 -3.95 0.16 -11.33
N HIS A 19 -3.20 -0.25 -12.35
CA HIS A 19 -1.75 -0.25 -12.33
C HIS A 19 -1.22 1.07 -12.88
N LEU A 20 -0.24 1.65 -12.20
CA LEU A 20 0.39 2.91 -12.57
C LEU A 20 1.92 2.74 -12.57
N GLU A 21 2.58 3.52 -13.39
CA GLU A 21 4.04 3.56 -13.44
C GLU A 21 4.59 4.99 -13.52
N MET A 22 5.85 5.11 -13.15
CA MET A 22 6.68 6.30 -13.31
C MET A 22 8.03 5.86 -13.86
N VAL A 23 8.42 6.34 -15.04
CA VAL A 23 9.67 5.95 -15.73
C VAL A 23 10.81 6.93 -15.53
N ALA A 24 10.53 8.07 -14.94
CA ALA A 24 11.52 9.07 -14.53
C ALA A 24 10.96 9.87 -13.35
N PRO A 25 11.81 10.30 -12.40
CA PRO A 25 11.34 11.12 -11.29
C PRO A 25 10.81 12.47 -11.82
N PRO A 26 9.71 12.98 -11.28
CA PRO A 26 9.23 14.32 -11.61
C PRO A 26 10.22 15.36 -11.05
N PRO A 27 10.13 16.63 -11.50
CA PRO A 27 10.89 17.70 -10.86
C PRO A 27 10.71 17.71 -9.36
N ALA A 28 11.81 17.89 -8.63
CA ALA A 28 11.77 17.92 -7.17
C ALA A 28 10.72 18.93 -6.68
N ARG A 29 9.86 18.49 -5.77
CA ARG A 29 8.92 19.36 -5.10
C ARG A 29 9.34 19.49 -3.64
N ASP A 30 9.29 20.70 -3.13
CA ASP A 30 9.52 20.93 -1.71
C ASP A 30 8.49 20.13 -0.89
N ALA A 31 8.98 19.14 -0.22
CA ALA A 31 8.18 18.29 0.68
C ALA A 31 8.97 18.15 1.98
N THR A 32 8.67 19.01 2.93
CA THR A 32 9.29 19.01 4.26
C THR A 32 8.51 18.16 5.21
N TRP A 33 9.22 17.44 6.07
CA TRP A 33 8.61 16.73 7.18
C TRP A 33 8.25 17.75 8.27
N PRO A 34 7.01 17.70 8.79
CA PRO A 34 6.64 18.52 9.95
C PRO A 34 7.53 18.23 11.16
N GLU A 35 7.65 19.20 12.05
CA GLU A 35 8.39 19.03 13.31
C GLU A 35 7.85 17.84 14.11
N GLY A 36 8.76 17.06 14.67
CA GLY A 36 8.41 15.88 15.47
C GLY A 36 7.92 14.67 14.66
N VAL A 37 8.01 14.72 13.33
CA VAL A 37 7.69 13.58 12.45
C VAL A 37 8.91 13.20 11.63
N THR A 38 9.21 11.91 11.56
CA THR A 38 10.34 11.36 10.79
C THR A 38 9.92 10.14 10.00
N LEU A 39 10.60 9.89 8.87
CA LEU A 39 10.54 8.60 8.19
C LEU A 39 11.82 7.82 8.56
N ARG A 40 11.64 6.68 9.17
CA ARG A 40 12.72 5.83 9.66
C ARG A 40 12.75 4.49 8.94
N PRO A 41 13.91 4.03 8.47
CA PRO A 41 14.04 2.66 8.00
C PRO A 41 13.83 1.68 9.17
N VAL A 42 13.18 0.56 8.89
CA VAL A 42 12.96 -0.53 9.85
C VAL A 42 13.68 -1.76 9.33
N GLU A 43 14.89 -1.98 9.85
CA GLU A 43 15.67 -3.14 9.49
C GLU A 43 15.07 -4.41 10.14
N ARG A 44 14.78 -5.42 9.30
CA ARG A 44 14.24 -6.72 9.74
C ARG A 44 13.05 -6.58 10.69
N PRO A 45 11.93 -5.96 10.24
CA PRO A 45 10.78 -5.74 11.11
C PRO A 45 10.23 -7.07 11.65
N ASN A 46 9.83 -7.06 12.92
CA ASN A 46 9.12 -8.19 13.52
C ASN A 46 7.73 -8.32 12.87
N ALA A 47 7.28 -9.57 12.66
CA ALA A 47 6.01 -9.85 11.99
C ALA A 47 4.80 -9.23 12.72
N ASP A 48 4.76 -9.30 14.06
CA ASP A 48 3.65 -8.77 14.84
C ASP A 48 3.60 -7.24 14.76
N TRP A 49 4.76 -6.57 14.86
CA TRP A 49 4.86 -5.13 14.69
C TRP A 49 4.40 -4.69 13.30
N TYR A 50 4.83 -5.43 12.26
CA TYR A 50 4.45 -5.12 10.89
C TYR A 50 2.94 -5.29 10.68
N ARG A 51 2.35 -6.41 11.15
CA ARG A 51 0.91 -6.66 11.05
C ARG A 51 0.08 -5.62 11.80
N ASP A 52 0.53 -5.21 13.00
CA ASP A 52 -0.14 -4.13 13.74
C ASP A 52 -0.18 -2.84 12.93
N LEU A 53 0.96 -2.40 12.40
CA LEU A 53 1.02 -1.19 11.57
C LEU A 53 0.22 -1.34 10.28
N PHE A 54 0.34 -2.47 9.58
CA PHE A 54 -0.41 -2.80 8.37
C PHE A 54 -1.92 -2.75 8.61
N HIS A 55 -2.37 -3.30 9.72
CA HIS A 55 -3.78 -3.28 10.11
C HIS A 55 -4.28 -1.86 10.34
N ARG A 56 -3.56 -1.06 11.09
CA ARG A 56 -3.95 0.34 11.40
C ARG A 56 -3.91 1.27 10.19
N VAL A 57 -3.01 0.99 9.23
CA VAL A 57 -2.85 1.83 8.04
C VAL A 57 -3.87 1.51 6.96
N GLY A 58 -4.20 0.23 6.75
CA GLY A 58 -4.98 -0.14 5.58
C GLY A 58 -5.99 -1.28 5.75
N ALA A 59 -5.78 -2.21 6.69
CA ALA A 59 -6.66 -3.37 6.78
C ALA A 59 -8.05 -3.01 7.31
N GLN A 60 -8.12 -2.15 8.33
CA GLN A 60 -9.38 -1.77 8.96
C GLN A 60 -10.31 -1.00 8.01
N ASP A 61 -9.77 -0.07 7.25
CA ASP A 61 -10.57 0.85 6.44
C ASP A 61 -10.64 0.46 4.95
N TRP A 62 -9.60 -0.24 4.43
CA TRP A 62 -9.38 -0.41 2.99
C TRP A 62 -9.20 -1.88 2.55
N LEU A 63 -9.54 -2.86 3.41
CA LEU A 63 -9.40 -4.29 3.13
C LEU A 63 -7.98 -4.72 2.71
N TRP A 64 -6.94 -4.14 3.28
CA TRP A 64 -5.60 -4.68 3.08
C TRP A 64 -5.47 -6.01 3.82
N PHE A 65 -5.35 -7.11 3.12
CA PHE A 65 -5.35 -8.45 3.71
C PHE A 65 -4.14 -9.31 3.33
N SER A 66 -3.43 -8.95 2.24
CA SER A 66 -2.42 -9.84 1.64
C SER A 66 -1.32 -10.26 2.63
N ARG A 67 -0.79 -9.31 3.41
CA ARG A 67 0.26 -9.60 4.41
C ARG A 67 -0.28 -10.31 5.66
N LEU A 68 -1.57 -10.16 5.97
CA LEU A 68 -2.21 -10.80 7.11
C LEU A 68 -2.50 -12.28 6.88
N ARG A 69 -2.67 -12.70 5.62
CA ARG A 69 -2.86 -14.10 5.25
C ARG A 69 -1.55 -14.91 5.20
N MET A 70 -0.41 -14.26 5.29
CA MET A 70 0.89 -14.92 5.29
C MET A 70 1.19 -15.48 6.68
N ASP A 71 1.79 -16.67 6.75
CA ASP A 71 2.41 -17.12 7.98
C ASP A 71 3.69 -16.32 8.29
N ASP A 72 4.23 -16.50 9.49
CA ASP A 72 5.39 -15.72 9.94
C ASP A 72 6.63 -15.95 9.08
N ALA A 73 6.84 -17.17 8.59
CA ALA A 73 8.00 -17.50 7.76
C ALA A 73 7.91 -16.84 6.39
N ALA A 74 6.73 -16.88 5.75
CA ALA A 74 6.49 -16.26 4.46
C ALA A 74 6.59 -14.73 4.55
N LEU A 75 6.00 -14.13 5.60
CA LEU A 75 6.09 -12.69 5.84
C LEU A 75 7.54 -12.27 6.10
N ALA A 76 8.25 -12.97 6.99
CA ALA A 76 9.65 -12.68 7.29
C ALA A 76 10.56 -12.84 6.06
N ALA A 77 10.30 -13.81 5.19
CA ALA A 77 11.06 -13.98 3.95
C ALA A 77 10.98 -12.74 3.04
N ILE A 78 9.85 -12.04 3.02
CA ILE A 78 9.72 -10.79 2.28
C ILE A 78 10.37 -9.63 3.04
N LEU A 79 9.99 -9.43 4.30
CA LEU A 79 10.41 -8.28 5.08
C LEU A 79 11.91 -8.25 5.38
N HIS A 80 12.58 -9.40 5.34
CA HIS A 80 14.02 -9.53 5.61
C HIS A 80 14.84 -9.70 4.32
N ASP A 81 14.19 -9.67 3.16
CA ASP A 81 14.88 -9.67 1.88
C ASP A 81 15.66 -8.34 1.73
N PRO A 82 16.97 -8.37 1.40
CA PRO A 82 17.76 -7.16 1.24
C PRO A 82 17.30 -6.24 0.09
N ALA A 83 16.47 -6.77 -0.83
CA ALA A 83 15.83 -6.01 -1.89
C ALA A 83 14.49 -5.40 -1.46
N VAL A 84 14.03 -5.60 -0.23
CA VAL A 84 12.81 -4.98 0.31
C VAL A 84 13.18 -3.93 1.36
N GLU A 85 12.69 -2.72 1.19
CA GLU A 85 12.90 -1.63 2.13
C GLU A 85 11.60 -1.29 2.85
N VAL A 86 11.58 -1.46 4.17
CA VAL A 86 10.45 -1.06 5.02
C VAL A 86 10.80 0.22 5.78
N HIS A 87 9.92 1.19 5.72
CA HIS A 87 10.05 2.44 6.47
C HIS A 87 8.76 2.73 7.24
N ALA A 88 8.92 3.29 8.43
CA ALA A 88 7.81 3.77 9.25
C ALA A 88 7.84 5.30 9.35
N VAL A 89 6.69 5.93 9.19
CA VAL A 89 6.49 7.31 9.62
C VAL A 89 6.30 7.29 11.13
N GLU A 90 7.18 7.94 11.86
CA GLU A 90 7.12 8.02 13.33
C GLU A 90 6.70 9.41 13.79
N ARG A 91 5.77 9.43 14.74
CA ARG A 91 5.32 10.63 15.43
C ARG A 91 5.15 10.30 16.93
N ALA A 92 5.73 11.11 17.79
CA ALA A 92 5.67 10.93 19.25
C ALA A 92 6.04 9.50 19.72
N GLY A 93 7.04 8.88 19.07
CA GLY A 93 7.52 7.54 19.42
C GLY A 93 6.63 6.39 18.91
N ARG A 94 5.59 6.65 18.10
CA ARG A 94 4.70 5.64 17.52
C ARG A 94 4.80 5.63 16.00
N ALA A 95 4.77 4.44 15.42
CA ALA A 95 4.67 4.28 13.97
C ALA A 95 3.24 4.58 13.50
N GLU A 96 3.09 5.56 12.61
CA GLU A 96 1.82 6.08 12.10
C GLU A 96 1.74 6.06 10.57
N GLY A 97 2.68 5.41 9.92
CA GLY A 97 2.64 5.22 8.47
C GLY A 97 3.59 4.14 8.03
N LEU A 98 3.24 3.49 6.94
CA LEU A 98 3.98 2.40 6.30
C LEU A 98 4.37 2.79 4.88
N LEU A 99 5.65 2.66 4.58
CA LEU A 99 6.21 2.71 3.23
C LEU A 99 7.01 1.43 3.00
N GLU A 100 6.63 0.65 2.00
CA GLU A 100 7.36 -0.54 1.56
C GLU A 100 7.74 -0.39 0.09
N LEU A 101 9.04 -0.48 -0.20
CA LEU A 101 9.61 -0.49 -1.54
C LEU A 101 10.19 -1.86 -1.81
N ASP A 102 9.75 -2.50 -2.87
CA ASP A 102 10.17 -3.83 -3.28
C ASP A 102 10.98 -3.76 -4.57
N PHE A 103 12.26 -4.11 -4.49
CA PHE A 103 13.23 -4.14 -5.59
C PHE A 103 13.62 -5.57 -5.98
N ARG A 104 12.83 -6.58 -5.64
CA ARG A 104 13.13 -7.98 -6.00
C ARG A 104 13.04 -8.25 -7.51
N ASP A 105 12.42 -7.36 -8.28
CA ASP A 105 12.60 -7.29 -9.73
C ASP A 105 13.78 -6.33 -10.02
N ASP A 106 14.83 -6.85 -10.66
CA ASP A 106 16.09 -6.11 -10.89
C ASP A 106 15.91 -4.85 -11.74
N GLU A 107 14.88 -4.77 -12.54
CA GLU A 107 14.60 -3.64 -13.44
C GLU A 107 13.55 -2.66 -12.90
N SER A 108 12.84 -3.02 -11.85
CA SER A 108 11.77 -2.17 -11.34
C SER A 108 11.73 -2.08 -9.81
N CYS A 109 11.04 -1.07 -9.31
CA CYS A 109 10.65 -0.97 -7.92
C CYS A 109 9.12 -0.97 -7.81
N GLU A 110 8.55 -1.82 -6.99
CA GLU A 110 7.17 -1.70 -6.59
C GLU A 110 7.05 -0.84 -5.33
N LEU A 111 6.19 0.17 -5.37
CA LEU A 111 5.65 0.81 -4.17
C LEU A 111 4.58 -0.12 -3.60
N ALA A 112 5.03 -1.14 -2.86
CA ALA A 112 4.19 -2.26 -2.44
C ALA A 112 3.11 -1.84 -1.43
N PHE A 113 3.50 -1.03 -0.42
CA PHE A 113 2.56 -0.46 0.54
C PHE A 113 2.92 0.99 0.83
N PHE A 114 1.88 1.82 0.86
CA PHE A 114 2.00 3.25 1.08
C PHE A 114 0.74 3.77 1.77
N GLY A 115 0.84 4.09 3.04
CA GLY A 115 -0.32 4.59 3.77
C GLY A 115 0.04 5.22 5.11
N LEU A 116 -0.92 5.94 5.65
CA LEU A 116 -0.86 6.65 6.93
C LEU A 116 -2.08 6.27 7.74
N THR A 117 -1.90 6.14 9.06
CA THR A 117 -3.03 5.95 9.96
C THR A 117 -3.95 7.18 9.95
N PRO A 118 -5.24 7.05 10.31
CA PRO A 118 -6.17 8.16 10.36
C PRO A 118 -5.68 9.34 11.24
N GLU A 119 -4.94 9.05 12.31
CA GLU A 119 -4.45 10.03 13.29
C GLU A 119 -3.48 11.07 12.71
N VAL A 120 -2.85 10.74 11.58
CA VAL A 120 -1.86 11.62 10.95
C VAL A 120 -2.23 12.04 9.53
N GLN A 121 -3.41 11.66 9.06
CA GLN A 121 -3.92 12.14 7.78
C GLN A 121 -4.20 13.65 7.82
N GLY A 122 -4.13 14.30 6.65
CA GLY A 122 -4.34 15.76 6.54
C GLY A 122 -3.14 16.63 6.94
N LEU A 123 -2.09 16.07 7.55
CA LEU A 123 -0.89 16.81 7.96
C LEU A 123 0.13 17.03 6.83
N GLY A 124 -0.17 16.65 5.60
CA GLY A 124 0.74 16.78 4.46
C GLY A 124 1.81 15.70 4.37
N LEU A 125 1.84 14.73 5.31
CA LEU A 125 2.84 13.67 5.40
C LEU A 125 2.91 12.78 4.15
N GLY A 126 1.78 12.52 3.50
CA GLY A 126 1.75 11.73 2.28
C GLY A 126 2.62 12.30 1.17
N ARG A 127 2.72 13.65 1.05
CA ARG A 127 3.59 14.28 0.06
C ARG A 127 5.07 14.11 0.40
N ALA A 128 5.45 14.29 1.66
CA ALA A 128 6.82 14.10 2.12
C ALA A 128 7.26 12.64 1.96
N MET A 129 6.38 11.69 2.34
CA MET A 129 6.62 10.26 2.20
C MET A 129 6.76 9.85 0.73
N MET A 130 5.90 10.36 -0.17
CA MET A 130 6.00 10.09 -1.61
C MET A 130 7.26 10.68 -2.24
N ALA A 131 7.65 11.90 -1.89
CA ALA A 131 8.89 12.49 -2.37
C ALA A 131 10.11 11.65 -1.95
N THR A 132 10.12 11.15 -0.71
CA THR A 132 11.16 10.25 -0.23
C THR A 132 11.12 8.90 -0.95
N ALA A 133 9.95 8.30 -1.15
CA ALA A 133 9.80 7.03 -1.88
C ALA A 133 10.36 7.12 -3.31
N ILE A 134 9.99 8.17 -4.04
CA ILE A 134 10.48 8.43 -5.41
C ILE A 134 12.01 8.61 -5.41
N ALA A 135 12.55 9.44 -4.51
CA ALA A 135 13.98 9.68 -4.43
C ALA A 135 14.77 8.38 -4.13
N ARG A 136 14.27 7.55 -3.22
CA ARG A 136 14.89 6.26 -2.90
C ARG A 136 14.80 5.27 -4.05
N ALA A 137 13.65 5.16 -4.69
CA ALA A 137 13.46 4.26 -5.82
C ALA A 137 14.44 4.58 -6.96
N PHE A 138 14.48 5.83 -7.40
CA PHE A 138 15.37 6.25 -8.50
C PHE A 138 16.84 6.50 -8.09
N ALA A 139 17.21 6.33 -6.83
CA ALA A 139 18.60 6.22 -6.43
C ALA A 139 19.22 4.87 -6.83
N LYS A 140 18.41 3.88 -7.18
CA LYS A 140 18.84 2.59 -7.73
C LYS A 140 18.63 2.58 -9.26
N PRO A 141 19.35 1.73 -10.01
CA PRO A 141 19.29 1.70 -11.47
C PRO A 141 18.05 0.99 -12.00
N ILE A 142 16.87 1.47 -11.62
CA ILE A 142 15.58 0.95 -12.09
C ILE A 142 15.12 1.68 -13.35
N ILE A 143 14.37 0.99 -14.21
CA ILE A 143 13.74 1.59 -15.39
C ILE A 143 12.34 2.15 -15.08
N ARG A 144 11.72 1.70 -13.97
CA ARG A 144 10.39 2.18 -13.54
C ARG A 144 10.16 1.98 -12.04
N LEU A 145 9.44 2.91 -11.46
CA LEU A 145 8.72 2.75 -10.20
C LEU A 145 7.25 2.49 -10.54
N HIS A 146 6.65 1.43 -9.99
CA HIS A 146 5.24 1.13 -10.23
C HIS A 146 4.45 0.95 -8.93
N VAL A 147 3.15 1.07 -9.03
CA VAL A 147 2.20 0.88 -7.94
C VAL A 147 0.89 0.39 -8.53
N HIS A 148 0.13 -0.36 -7.77
CA HIS A 148 -1.26 -0.59 -8.06
C HIS A 148 -2.14 -0.08 -6.91
N THR A 149 -3.37 0.31 -7.24
CA THR A 149 -4.41 0.69 -6.28
C THR A 149 -5.75 0.17 -6.78
N CYS A 150 -6.66 -0.07 -5.89
CA CYS A 150 -7.93 -0.68 -6.25
C CYS A 150 -9.13 0.12 -5.71
N THR A 151 -10.32 -0.32 -6.07
CA THR A 151 -11.56 0.34 -5.62
C THR A 151 -11.89 0.13 -4.14
N PHE A 152 -11.14 -0.71 -3.43
CA PHE A 152 -11.23 -0.82 -1.98
C PHE A 152 -10.35 0.19 -1.25
N ASP A 153 -9.31 0.73 -1.91
CA ASP A 153 -8.44 1.75 -1.32
C ASP A 153 -9.18 3.08 -1.12
N SER A 154 -8.57 3.93 -0.33
CA SER A 154 -9.04 5.30 -0.14
C SER A 154 -9.33 5.98 -1.49
N PRO A 155 -10.48 6.66 -1.65
CA PRO A 155 -10.85 7.33 -2.89
C PRO A 155 -9.87 8.44 -3.32
N VAL A 156 -9.00 8.88 -2.41
CA VAL A 156 -7.94 9.86 -2.74
C VAL A 156 -6.67 9.21 -3.27
N ALA A 157 -6.50 7.88 -3.19
CA ALA A 157 -5.26 7.17 -3.56
C ALA A 157 -4.93 7.32 -5.04
N LEU A 158 -5.82 6.92 -5.95
CA LEU A 158 -5.58 7.01 -7.39
C LEU A 158 -5.30 8.47 -7.85
N PRO A 159 -6.11 9.47 -7.50
CA PRO A 159 -5.78 10.87 -7.80
C PRO A 159 -4.47 11.34 -7.19
N PHE A 160 -4.10 10.85 -6.00
CA PHE A 160 -2.85 11.20 -5.35
C PHE A 160 -1.65 10.66 -6.14
N TYR A 161 -1.66 9.39 -6.56
CA TYR A 161 -0.59 8.81 -7.40
C TYR A 161 -0.44 9.56 -8.72
N ILE A 162 -1.55 9.89 -9.41
CA ILE A 162 -1.50 10.66 -10.65
C ILE A 162 -0.87 12.05 -10.43
N ARG A 163 -1.29 12.77 -9.39
CA ARG A 163 -0.68 14.07 -9.04
C ARG A 163 0.79 13.98 -8.62
N SER A 164 1.22 12.81 -8.14
CA SER A 164 2.62 12.54 -7.79
C SER A 164 3.50 12.24 -8.99
N GLY A 165 2.90 12.06 -10.19
CA GLY A 165 3.64 11.85 -11.45
C GLY A 165 3.51 10.44 -12.02
N PHE A 166 2.77 9.55 -11.37
CA PHE A 166 2.46 8.24 -11.94
C PHE A 166 1.43 8.37 -13.08
N ARG A 167 1.54 7.50 -14.08
CA ARG A 167 0.55 7.38 -15.15
C ARG A 167 -0.14 6.01 -15.09
N PRO A 168 -1.46 5.94 -15.19
CA PRO A 168 -2.18 4.67 -15.32
C PRO A 168 -1.81 3.98 -16.64
N ILE A 169 -1.55 2.67 -16.55
CA ILE A 169 -1.14 1.86 -17.73
C ILE A 169 -2.05 0.68 -17.99
N ARG A 170 -2.73 0.15 -16.97
CA ARG A 170 -3.57 -1.04 -17.09
C ARG A 170 -4.63 -1.07 -16.01
N ARG A 171 -5.75 -1.73 -16.29
CA ARG A 171 -6.75 -2.09 -15.29
C ARG A 171 -7.07 -3.57 -15.36
N GLU A 172 -7.41 -4.11 -14.21
CA GLU A 172 -7.84 -5.51 -14.05
C GLU A 172 -8.99 -5.58 -13.06
N VAL A 173 -9.75 -6.68 -13.12
CA VAL A 173 -10.68 -7.06 -12.05
C VAL A 173 -9.99 -8.12 -11.21
N GLU A 174 -9.83 -7.86 -9.92
CA GLU A 174 -9.42 -8.83 -8.94
C GLU A 174 -10.66 -9.39 -8.24
N VAL A 175 -10.76 -10.71 -8.16
CA VAL A 175 -11.82 -11.42 -7.42
C VAL A 175 -11.15 -12.32 -6.40
N VAL A 176 -11.45 -12.11 -5.12
CA VAL A 176 -10.85 -12.86 -4.02
C VAL A 176 -11.91 -13.31 -3.02
N ASP A 177 -11.57 -14.29 -2.18
CA ASP A 177 -12.39 -14.62 -1.03
C ASP A 177 -12.41 -13.43 -0.07
N ASP A 178 -13.61 -13.11 0.45
CA ASP A 178 -13.79 -11.98 1.35
C ASP A 178 -12.98 -12.22 2.65
N PRO A 179 -11.97 -11.39 2.96
CA PRO A 179 -11.09 -11.60 4.11
C PRO A 179 -11.82 -11.48 5.46
N ARG A 180 -13.03 -10.97 5.46
CA ARG A 180 -13.88 -10.88 6.66
C ARG A 180 -14.62 -12.18 6.95
N LEU A 181 -14.78 -13.05 5.95
CA LEU A 181 -15.49 -14.33 6.10
C LEU A 181 -14.56 -15.49 6.47
N ASP A 182 -13.26 -15.36 6.23
CA ASP A 182 -12.28 -16.38 6.63
C ASP A 182 -11.55 -16.02 7.95
N GLY A 183 -11.94 -14.91 8.58
CA GLY A 183 -11.37 -14.46 9.85
C GLY A 183 -10.04 -13.73 9.73
N THR A 184 -9.57 -13.43 8.50
CA THR A 184 -8.37 -12.60 8.28
C THR A 184 -8.57 -11.17 8.79
N LEU A 185 -9.78 -10.63 8.57
CA LEU A 185 -10.19 -9.30 9.05
C LEU A 185 -11.46 -9.38 9.90
N PRO A 186 -11.67 -8.42 10.79
CA PRO A 186 -12.96 -8.26 11.48
C PRO A 186 -14.09 -8.03 10.48
N GLU A 187 -15.29 -8.52 10.79
CA GLU A 187 -16.45 -8.41 9.89
C GLU A 187 -16.84 -6.95 9.60
N GLU A 188 -16.60 -6.06 10.54
CA GLU A 188 -16.85 -4.64 10.44
C GLU A 188 -15.79 -3.86 9.63
N ALA A 189 -14.72 -4.51 9.17
CA ALA A 189 -13.70 -3.86 8.35
C ALA A 189 -14.28 -3.38 7.03
N ALA A 190 -13.83 -2.20 6.57
CA ALA A 190 -14.26 -1.56 5.33
C ALA A 190 -15.79 -1.56 5.13
N PRO A 191 -16.56 -0.87 5.99
CA PRO A 191 -18.01 -0.93 5.99
C PRO A 191 -18.65 -0.40 4.69
N HIS A 192 -17.88 0.26 3.84
CA HIS A 192 -18.31 0.73 2.52
C HIS A 192 -18.35 -0.41 1.46
N VAL A 193 -17.79 -1.58 1.77
CA VAL A 193 -17.83 -2.77 0.92
C VAL A 193 -18.82 -3.77 1.53
N PRO A 194 -19.99 -4.02 0.91
CA PRO A 194 -20.97 -4.94 1.47
C PRO A 194 -20.46 -6.38 1.52
N VAL A 195 -20.77 -7.08 2.62
CA VAL A 195 -20.52 -8.52 2.78
C VAL A 195 -21.68 -9.29 2.22
N ILE A 196 -21.43 -10.16 1.24
CA ILE A 196 -22.44 -11.05 0.67
C ILE A 196 -22.10 -12.50 1.07
N ARG A 197 -22.92 -13.06 1.95
CA ARG A 197 -22.79 -14.46 2.40
C ARG A 197 -23.47 -15.41 1.43
N GLY A 198 -23.00 -16.65 1.38
CA GLY A 198 -23.65 -17.75 0.66
C GLY A 198 -24.78 -18.37 1.46
#